data_8f5509bdd9fff38512a58f029125419e
#
_entry.id   8f5509bdd9fff38512a58f029125419e
#
_cell.length_a   1.000
_cell.length_b   1.000
_cell.length_c   1.000
_cell.angle_alpha   90.00
_cell.angle_beta   90.00
_cell.angle_gamma   90.00
#
_symmetry.space_group_name_H-M   'P 1'
#
loop_
_entity.id
_entity.type
_entity.pdbx_description
1 polymer ?
#
loop_
_entity_poly.entity_id
_entity_poly.type
_entity_poly.pdbx_seq_one_letter_code
_entity_poly.pdbx_strand_id
1 'polypeptide(L)'
;TRYSRVTGVQTCALPIYTYLVDEDGCINFPIIGKVHVAGLTRQEISKKLESKISKYVKDPLVNVQLLNFRIVLMGEFSRPGSYSVKRDRVSVLDAIGMAGDLPLTANRKNILVIRDNNGLKETCRLDITSPNIFESPYFYLKQNDIVYVEPIKTKQRARTSSDRQFTISLFSTVISSLSVIVAMVLSLTNK
;
A
#
# COMPACT_ATOMS: atom_id res chain seq x y z
N THR A 1 -55.08 3.33 31.37
CA THR A 1 -54.42 2.44 30.39
C THR A 1 -53.63 3.30 29.40
N ARG A 2 -52.34 3.44 29.64
CA ARG A 2 -51.41 4.19 28.77
C ARG A 2 -50.74 3.20 27.82
N TYR A 3 -51.07 3.24 26.58
CA TYR A 3 -50.27 2.60 25.50
C TYR A 3 -49.05 3.45 25.23
N SER A 4 -47.87 3.03 25.69
CA SER A 4 -46.61 3.53 25.21
C SER A 4 -46.31 2.85 23.90
N ARG A 5 -46.36 3.61 22.83
CA ARG A 5 -45.87 3.23 21.49
C ARG A 5 -44.38 3.10 21.57
N VAL A 6 -43.85 1.89 21.63
CA VAL A 6 -42.42 1.62 21.42
C VAL A 6 -42.19 1.56 19.91
N THR A 7 -41.77 2.64 19.32
CA THR A 7 -41.17 2.66 18.01
C THR A 7 -39.70 2.25 18.17
N GLY A 8 -39.47 0.98 18.43
CA GLY A 8 -38.18 0.38 18.36
C GLY A 8 -37.84 0.14 16.89
N VAL A 9 -37.09 1.02 16.25
CA VAL A 9 -36.29 0.66 15.10
C VAL A 9 -35.21 -0.30 15.66
N GLN A 10 -35.49 -1.59 15.63
CA GLN A 10 -34.44 -2.60 15.79
C GLN A 10 -33.54 -2.49 14.59
N THR A 11 -32.50 -1.69 14.70
CA THR A 11 -31.29 -1.90 13.88
C THR A 11 -30.77 -3.25 14.29
N CYS A 12 -31.07 -4.27 13.47
CA CYS A 12 -30.49 -5.59 13.62
C CYS A 12 -28.99 -5.46 13.30
N ALA A 13 -28.22 -5.00 14.28
CA ALA A 13 -26.77 -5.06 14.23
C ALA A 13 -26.43 -6.55 14.33
N LEU A 14 -26.25 -7.19 13.17
CA LEU A 14 -25.73 -8.55 13.11
C LEU A 14 -24.38 -8.55 13.83
N PRO A 15 -24.18 -9.42 14.85
CA PRO A 15 -22.91 -9.49 15.53
C PRO A 15 -21.84 -9.90 14.53
N ILE A 16 -20.83 -9.03 14.36
CA ILE A 16 -19.68 -9.31 13.50
C ILE A 16 -18.68 -10.10 14.34
N TYR A 17 -18.57 -11.39 14.07
CA TYR A 17 -17.54 -12.23 14.67
C TYR A 17 -16.30 -12.24 13.79
N THR A 18 -15.13 -12.02 14.39
CA THR A 18 -13.85 -12.11 13.71
C THR A 18 -13.20 -13.45 14.04
N TYR A 19 -12.75 -14.15 13.01
CA TYR A 19 -12.06 -15.43 13.17
C TYR A 19 -10.65 -15.30 12.58
N LEU A 20 -9.67 -15.83 13.29
CA LEU A 20 -8.31 -15.96 12.79
C LEU A 20 -8.21 -17.28 12.02
N VAL A 21 -7.60 -17.24 10.85
CA VAL A 21 -7.20 -18.44 10.11
C VAL A 21 -5.90 -18.94 10.75
N ASP A 22 -5.89 -20.18 11.23
CA ASP A 22 -4.72 -20.82 11.83
C ASP A 22 -3.68 -21.27 10.78
N GLU A 23 -2.55 -21.81 11.22
CA GLU A 23 -1.47 -22.29 10.35
C GLU A 23 -1.92 -23.44 9.45
N ASP A 24 -2.91 -24.22 9.88
CA ASP A 24 -3.53 -25.30 9.10
C ASP A 24 -4.52 -24.76 8.05
N GLY A 25 -4.69 -23.46 7.94
CA GLY A 25 -5.67 -22.83 7.04
C GLY A 25 -7.12 -23.00 7.48
N CYS A 26 -7.36 -23.22 8.77
CA CYS A 26 -8.68 -23.45 9.35
C CYS A 26 -9.15 -22.26 10.20
N ILE A 27 -10.45 -22.07 10.29
CA ILE A 27 -11.11 -21.22 11.29
C ILE A 27 -11.81 -22.12 12.31
N ASN A 28 -11.81 -21.70 13.59
CA ASN A 28 -12.56 -22.38 14.63
C ASN A 28 -13.90 -21.67 14.81
N PHE A 29 -14.93 -22.22 14.19
CA PHE A 29 -16.27 -21.63 14.23
C PHE A 29 -17.09 -22.27 15.37
N PRO A 30 -17.79 -21.49 16.20
CA PRO A 30 -18.67 -22.03 17.25
C PRO A 30 -19.67 -23.01 16.64
N ILE A 31 -20.02 -24.07 17.37
CA ILE A 31 -21.01 -25.10 17.01
C ILE A 31 -20.53 -26.06 15.92
N ILE A 32 -19.91 -25.57 14.82
CA ILE A 32 -19.49 -26.41 13.69
C ILE A 32 -18.01 -26.82 13.75
N GLY A 33 -17.24 -26.28 14.72
CA GLY A 33 -15.84 -26.63 14.95
C GLY A 33 -14.86 -26.10 13.90
N LYS A 34 -13.77 -26.82 13.71
CA LYS A 34 -12.74 -26.45 12.70
C LYS A 34 -13.26 -26.57 11.27
N VAL A 35 -13.11 -25.50 10.49
CA VAL A 35 -13.48 -25.45 9.07
C VAL A 35 -12.29 -24.97 8.26
N HIS A 36 -11.79 -25.79 7.36
CA HIS A 36 -10.70 -25.43 6.45
C HIS A 36 -11.18 -24.42 5.40
N VAL A 37 -10.50 -23.27 5.33
CA VAL A 37 -10.84 -22.12 4.47
C VAL A 37 -9.69 -21.68 3.57
N ALA A 38 -8.47 -22.14 3.81
CA ALA A 38 -7.33 -21.78 2.97
C ALA A 38 -7.54 -22.23 1.53
N GLY A 39 -7.11 -21.38 0.58
CA GLY A 39 -7.28 -21.63 -0.85
C GLY A 39 -8.69 -21.43 -1.41
N LEU A 40 -9.68 -21.16 -0.56
CA LEU A 40 -11.05 -20.90 -0.98
C LEU A 40 -11.30 -19.41 -1.19
N THR A 41 -12.14 -19.11 -2.16
CA THR A 41 -12.67 -17.76 -2.35
C THR A 41 -13.69 -17.43 -1.25
N ARG A 42 -13.95 -16.14 -0.99
CA ARG A 42 -14.95 -15.73 0.01
C ARG A 42 -16.34 -16.29 -0.24
N GLN A 43 -16.73 -16.40 -1.52
CA GLN A 43 -18.01 -16.98 -1.89
C GLN A 43 -18.08 -18.49 -1.58
N GLU A 44 -16.99 -19.22 -1.81
CA GLU A 44 -16.89 -20.63 -1.46
C GLU A 44 -16.90 -20.86 0.05
N ILE A 45 -16.19 -19.98 0.80
CA ILE A 45 -16.23 -20.01 2.27
C ILE A 45 -17.65 -19.74 2.77
N SER A 46 -18.34 -18.72 2.23
CA SER A 46 -19.73 -18.40 2.58
C SER A 46 -20.65 -19.61 2.38
N LYS A 47 -20.66 -20.19 1.17
CA LYS A 47 -21.45 -21.37 0.85
C LYS A 47 -21.11 -22.57 1.73
N LYS A 48 -19.81 -22.80 2.00
CA LYS A 48 -19.35 -23.90 2.86
C LYS A 48 -19.83 -23.74 4.30
N LEU A 49 -19.81 -22.49 4.84
CA LEU A 49 -20.33 -22.20 6.16
C LEU A 49 -21.84 -22.30 6.18
N GLU A 50 -22.54 -21.76 5.19
CA GLU A 50 -24.00 -21.84 5.08
C GLU A 50 -24.48 -23.31 5.08
N SER A 51 -23.84 -24.16 4.30
CA SER A 51 -24.20 -25.59 4.24
C SER A 51 -23.97 -26.32 5.56
N LYS A 52 -22.97 -25.92 6.35
CA LYS A 52 -22.72 -26.50 7.68
C LYS A 52 -23.67 -25.97 8.75
N ILE A 53 -23.96 -24.67 8.69
CA ILE A 53 -24.83 -23.98 9.67
C ILE A 53 -26.30 -24.32 9.44
N SER A 54 -26.72 -24.62 8.20
CA SER A 54 -28.10 -24.99 7.85
C SER A 54 -28.64 -26.20 8.62
N LYS A 55 -27.74 -27.02 9.18
CA LYS A 55 -28.13 -28.13 10.07
C LYS A 55 -28.67 -27.66 11.42
N TYR A 56 -28.32 -26.44 11.82
CA TYR A 56 -28.65 -25.89 13.15
C TYR A 56 -29.58 -24.67 13.08
N VAL A 57 -29.51 -23.92 11.97
CA VAL A 57 -30.29 -22.69 11.75
C VAL A 57 -30.97 -22.77 10.40
N LYS A 58 -32.25 -22.41 10.34
CA LYS A 58 -33.02 -22.35 9.10
C LYS A 58 -32.59 -21.09 8.33
N ASP A 59 -32.29 -21.25 7.04
CA ASP A 59 -31.92 -20.18 6.09
C ASP A 59 -30.79 -19.25 6.61
N PRO A 60 -29.59 -19.78 6.94
CA PRO A 60 -28.50 -18.96 7.42
C PRO A 60 -27.92 -18.10 6.28
N LEU A 61 -27.69 -16.82 6.54
CA LEU A 61 -26.97 -15.90 5.65
C LEU A 61 -25.58 -15.65 6.21
N VAL A 62 -24.54 -16.03 5.46
CA VAL A 62 -23.14 -15.84 5.86
C VAL A 62 -22.46 -14.87 4.93
N ASN A 63 -21.96 -13.74 5.46
CA ASN A 63 -21.15 -12.78 4.71
C ASN A 63 -19.70 -12.82 5.22
N VAL A 64 -18.76 -13.12 4.31
CA VAL A 64 -17.33 -13.25 4.63
C VAL A 64 -16.57 -12.03 4.12
N GLN A 65 -15.83 -11.37 5.01
CA GLN A 65 -14.97 -10.23 4.68
C GLN A 65 -13.55 -10.46 5.19
N LEU A 66 -12.55 -10.03 4.43
CA LEU A 66 -11.16 -10.00 4.88
C LEU A 66 -10.90 -8.70 5.61
N LEU A 67 -10.57 -8.78 6.91
CA LEU A 67 -10.32 -7.59 7.73
C LEU A 67 -8.89 -7.05 7.62
N ASN A 68 -7.92 -7.92 7.29
CA ASN A 68 -6.50 -7.59 7.30
C ASN A 68 -5.91 -7.42 5.90
N PHE A 69 -6.73 -7.12 4.89
CA PHE A 69 -6.19 -6.83 3.57
C PHE A 69 -5.42 -5.52 3.61
N ARG A 70 -4.10 -5.61 3.54
CA ARG A 70 -3.17 -4.48 3.58
C ARG A 70 -2.28 -4.49 2.36
N ILE A 71 -2.00 -3.30 1.83
CA ILE A 71 -1.01 -3.04 0.80
C ILE A 71 -0.04 -1.97 1.29
N VAL A 72 1.17 -1.96 0.78
CA VAL A 72 2.20 -0.97 1.14
C VAL A 72 2.59 -0.18 -0.11
N LEU A 73 2.49 1.14 -0.03
CA LEU A 73 2.84 2.06 -1.11
C LEU A 73 4.10 2.82 -0.72
N MET A 74 5.15 2.72 -1.53
CA MET A 74 6.47 3.27 -1.25
C MET A 74 7.03 4.05 -2.45
N GLY A 75 7.93 4.98 -2.18
CA GLY A 75 8.59 5.82 -3.19
C GLY A 75 7.83 7.09 -3.50
N GLU A 76 7.72 7.45 -4.76
CA GLU A 76 7.12 8.70 -5.24
C GLU A 76 5.59 8.64 -5.28
N PHE A 77 4.97 8.55 -4.11
CA PHE A 77 3.55 8.77 -3.90
C PHE A 77 3.34 10.10 -3.16
N SER A 78 2.17 10.71 -3.34
CA SER A 78 1.81 11.92 -2.56
C SER A 78 1.73 11.60 -1.07
N ARG A 79 1.23 10.43 -0.72
CA ARG A 79 1.16 9.91 0.66
C ARG A 79 1.60 8.45 0.68
N PRO A 80 2.91 8.18 0.76
CA PRO A 80 3.40 6.81 0.92
C PRO A 80 3.00 6.25 2.30
N GLY A 81 2.82 4.94 2.39
CA GLY A 81 2.43 4.30 3.64
C GLY A 81 1.74 2.96 3.45
N SER A 82 1.24 2.41 4.55
CA SER A 82 0.47 1.16 4.56
C SER A 82 -1.02 1.48 4.56
N TYR A 83 -1.76 0.87 3.64
CA TYR A 83 -3.18 1.08 3.44
C TYR A 83 -3.97 -0.18 3.69
N SER A 84 -4.98 -0.09 4.55
CA SER A 84 -5.93 -1.17 4.76
C SER A 84 -7.06 -1.06 3.73
N VAL A 85 -7.31 -2.13 3.03
CA VAL A 85 -8.33 -2.21 1.98
C VAL A 85 -9.56 -2.92 2.50
N LYS A 86 -10.70 -2.24 2.47
CA LYS A 86 -12.00 -2.79 2.90
C LYS A 86 -12.80 -3.41 1.74
N ARG A 87 -12.28 -3.32 0.52
CA ARG A 87 -12.92 -3.82 -0.70
C ARG A 87 -12.44 -5.21 -1.03
N ASP A 88 -13.22 -5.91 -1.82
CA ASP A 88 -12.94 -7.27 -2.28
C ASP A 88 -11.74 -7.37 -3.23
N ARG A 89 -11.55 -6.33 -4.02
CA ARG A 89 -10.46 -6.19 -4.97
C ARG A 89 -9.96 -4.76 -4.93
N VAL A 90 -8.67 -4.59 -5.10
CA VAL A 90 -8.02 -3.30 -5.27
C VAL A 90 -7.06 -3.41 -6.44
N SER A 91 -7.19 -2.50 -7.38
CA SER A 91 -6.24 -2.39 -8.50
C SER A 91 -5.06 -1.50 -8.12
N VAL A 92 -4.00 -1.54 -8.92
CA VAL A 92 -2.87 -0.59 -8.80
C VAL A 92 -3.37 0.86 -8.92
N LEU A 93 -4.35 1.13 -9.79
CA LEU A 93 -4.91 2.47 -9.96
C LEU A 93 -5.71 2.92 -8.73
N ASP A 94 -6.49 2.01 -8.12
CA ASP A 94 -7.18 2.31 -6.85
C ASP A 94 -6.16 2.64 -5.75
N ALA A 95 -5.07 1.89 -5.67
CA ALA A 95 -4.01 2.11 -4.70
C ALA A 95 -3.35 3.49 -4.89
N ILE A 96 -3.09 3.89 -6.13
CA ILE A 96 -2.59 5.22 -6.47
C ILE A 96 -3.58 6.29 -6.02
N GLY A 97 -4.88 6.12 -6.31
CA GLY A 97 -5.92 7.03 -5.87
C GLY A 97 -6.01 7.15 -4.34
N MET A 98 -5.90 6.04 -3.61
CA MET A 98 -5.87 6.03 -2.13
C MET A 98 -4.68 6.82 -1.57
N ALA A 99 -3.54 6.80 -2.25
CA ALA A 99 -2.34 7.56 -1.89
C ALA A 99 -2.41 9.04 -2.30
N GLY A 100 -3.47 9.51 -2.94
CA GLY A 100 -3.63 10.89 -3.39
C GLY A 100 -2.88 11.19 -4.68
N ASP A 101 -2.79 10.21 -5.56
CA ASP A 101 -2.12 10.22 -6.86
C ASP A 101 -0.58 10.27 -6.78
N LEU A 102 0.03 10.19 -7.94
CA LEU A 102 1.47 10.24 -8.16
C LEU A 102 1.89 11.67 -8.51
N PRO A 103 2.90 12.24 -7.83
CA PRO A 103 3.45 13.55 -8.19
C PRO A 103 4.05 13.53 -9.60
N LEU A 104 4.28 14.71 -10.18
CA LEU A 104 4.90 14.85 -11.51
C LEU A 104 6.31 14.25 -11.58
N THR A 105 6.94 14.09 -10.44
CA THR A 105 8.28 13.49 -10.32
C THR A 105 8.28 11.97 -10.30
N ALA A 106 7.11 11.34 -10.30
CA ALA A 106 6.96 9.89 -10.29
C ALA A 106 7.09 9.28 -11.70
N ASN A 107 7.79 8.16 -11.80
CA ASN A 107 7.91 7.42 -13.05
C ASN A 107 6.70 6.52 -13.27
N ARG A 108 5.69 7.04 -13.99
CA ARG A 108 4.43 6.34 -14.28
C ARG A 108 4.58 5.14 -15.22
N LYS A 109 5.70 5.05 -15.94
CA LYS A 109 5.98 3.94 -16.86
C LYS A 109 6.68 2.76 -16.20
N ASN A 110 7.05 2.88 -14.93
CA ASN A 110 7.86 1.89 -14.24
C ASN A 110 7.45 1.76 -12.77
N ILE A 111 6.26 1.23 -12.55
CA ILE A 111 5.74 0.93 -11.22
C ILE A 111 6.08 -0.52 -10.89
N LEU A 112 6.87 -0.72 -9.85
CA LEU A 112 7.27 -2.04 -9.39
C LEU A 112 6.25 -2.57 -8.39
N VAL A 113 5.66 -3.71 -8.69
CA VAL A 113 4.84 -4.49 -7.75
C VAL A 113 5.68 -5.65 -7.24
N ILE A 114 5.79 -5.79 -5.94
CA ILE A 114 6.50 -6.86 -5.26
C ILE A 114 5.46 -7.68 -4.50
N ARG A 115 5.40 -8.98 -4.78
CA ARG A 115 4.47 -9.94 -4.19
C ARG A 115 5.25 -11.04 -3.49
N ASP A 116 4.83 -11.39 -2.30
CA ASP A 116 5.31 -12.59 -1.63
C ASP A 116 4.39 -13.76 -1.96
N ASN A 117 4.95 -14.79 -2.59
CA ASN A 117 4.24 -16.01 -2.92
C ASN A 117 4.93 -17.17 -2.19
N ASN A 118 4.43 -17.50 -1.00
CA ASN A 118 4.95 -18.57 -0.14
C ASN A 118 6.47 -18.48 0.12
N GLY A 119 6.97 -17.29 0.44
CA GLY A 119 8.38 -17.03 0.70
C GLY A 119 9.23 -16.71 -0.53
N LEU A 120 8.70 -16.89 -1.74
CA LEU A 120 9.33 -16.44 -2.97
C LEU A 120 8.83 -15.04 -3.34
N LYS A 121 9.76 -14.11 -3.53
CA LYS A 121 9.44 -12.75 -3.93
C LYS A 121 9.38 -12.63 -5.44
N GLU A 122 8.17 -12.42 -5.93
CA GLU A 122 7.90 -12.14 -7.34
C GLU A 122 7.83 -10.63 -7.55
N THR A 123 8.39 -10.16 -8.66
CA THR A 123 8.35 -8.73 -9.00
C THR A 123 7.86 -8.54 -10.42
N CYS A 124 7.02 -7.53 -10.61
CA CYS A 124 6.53 -7.15 -11.93
C CYS A 124 6.59 -5.63 -12.08
N ARG A 125 6.97 -5.17 -13.26
CA ARG A 125 6.97 -3.75 -13.61
C ARG A 125 5.77 -3.42 -14.48
N LEU A 126 5.02 -2.41 -14.08
CA LEU A 126 3.79 -1.99 -14.74
C LEU A 126 3.95 -0.59 -15.31
N ASP A 127 3.42 -0.38 -16.51
CA ASP A 127 3.26 0.95 -17.12
C ASP A 127 1.78 1.35 -17.06
N ILE A 128 1.45 2.32 -16.19
CA ILE A 128 0.07 2.81 -16.07
C ILE A 128 -0.36 3.74 -17.21
N THR A 129 0.55 4.10 -18.10
CA THR A 129 0.24 4.91 -19.28
C THR A 129 -0.16 4.07 -20.49
N SER A 130 0.07 2.74 -20.40
CA SER A 130 -0.28 1.78 -21.44
C SER A 130 -1.58 1.06 -21.12
N PRO A 131 -2.48 0.85 -22.10
CA PRO A 131 -3.70 0.06 -21.90
C PRO A 131 -3.43 -1.42 -21.56
N ASN A 132 -2.27 -1.95 -21.89
CA ASN A 132 -1.88 -3.34 -21.60
C ASN A 132 -1.80 -3.65 -20.10
N ILE A 133 -1.83 -2.62 -19.24
CA ILE A 133 -1.84 -2.81 -17.79
C ILE A 133 -3.00 -3.68 -17.32
N PHE A 134 -4.16 -3.60 -17.98
CA PHE A 134 -5.37 -4.34 -17.59
C PHE A 134 -5.25 -5.86 -17.81
N GLU A 135 -4.34 -6.29 -18.69
CA GLU A 135 -4.08 -7.70 -18.98
C GLU A 135 -3.05 -8.30 -18.00
N SER A 136 -2.37 -7.46 -17.23
CA SER A 136 -1.34 -7.92 -16.29
C SER A 136 -1.96 -8.68 -15.11
N PRO A 137 -1.41 -9.85 -14.73
CA PRO A 137 -1.82 -10.57 -13.52
C PRO A 137 -1.52 -9.81 -12.22
N TYR A 138 -0.70 -8.74 -12.29
CA TYR A 138 -0.35 -7.86 -11.19
C TYR A 138 -1.19 -6.59 -11.15
N PHE A 139 -2.13 -6.40 -12.09
CA PHE A 139 -3.05 -5.26 -12.07
C PHE A 139 -3.89 -5.23 -10.80
N TYR A 140 -4.42 -6.40 -10.40
CA TYR A 140 -5.08 -6.56 -9.11
C TYR A 140 -4.06 -6.94 -8.04
N LEU A 141 -4.01 -6.13 -7.01
CA LEU A 141 -3.12 -6.33 -5.87
C LEU A 141 -3.66 -7.42 -4.96
N LYS A 142 -2.75 -8.19 -4.36
CA LYS A 142 -3.02 -9.18 -3.32
C LYS A 142 -2.63 -8.62 -1.95
N GLN A 143 -3.02 -9.34 -0.91
CA GLN A 143 -2.65 -9.01 0.46
C GLN A 143 -1.13 -8.98 0.62
N ASN A 144 -0.63 -7.95 1.32
CA ASN A 144 0.78 -7.68 1.58
C ASN A 144 1.61 -7.33 0.33
N ASP A 145 1.00 -7.05 -0.82
CA ASP A 145 1.73 -6.52 -1.96
C ASP A 145 2.36 -5.17 -1.62
N ILE A 146 3.57 -4.96 -2.12
CA ILE A 146 4.28 -3.69 -2.05
C ILE A 146 4.31 -3.07 -3.44
N VAL A 147 3.84 -1.83 -3.56
CA VAL A 147 3.91 -1.05 -4.78
C VAL A 147 4.95 0.03 -4.59
N TYR A 148 6.00 -0.01 -5.39
CA TYR A 148 7.10 0.94 -5.33
C TYR A 148 7.17 1.77 -6.63
N VAL A 149 7.19 3.08 -6.48
CA VAL A 149 7.29 4.03 -7.58
C VAL A 149 8.61 4.76 -7.52
N GLU A 150 9.41 4.62 -8.57
CA GLU A 150 10.70 5.30 -8.70
C GLU A 150 10.51 6.77 -9.12
N PRO A 151 11.41 7.68 -8.69
CA PRO A 151 11.44 9.02 -9.23
C PRO A 151 11.93 9.03 -10.68
N ILE A 152 11.51 10.00 -11.48
CA ILE A 152 12.04 10.23 -12.83
C ILE A 152 13.53 10.63 -12.76
N LYS A 153 14.29 10.29 -13.80
CA LYS A 153 15.74 10.55 -13.90
C LYS A 153 16.13 12.01 -13.68
N THR A 154 15.25 12.94 -14.04
CA THR A 154 15.48 14.38 -13.84
C THR A 154 15.57 14.74 -12.37
N LYS A 155 14.70 14.17 -11.50
CA LYS A 155 14.75 14.39 -10.05
C LYS A 155 16.01 13.78 -9.43
N GLN A 156 16.43 12.60 -9.89
CA GLN A 156 17.66 11.96 -9.44
C GLN A 156 18.88 12.84 -9.77
N ARG A 157 18.94 13.40 -11.00
CA ARG A 157 20.02 14.31 -11.42
C ARG A 157 20.02 15.60 -10.60
N ALA A 158 18.87 16.17 -10.29
CA ALA A 158 18.76 17.38 -9.50
C ALA A 158 19.33 17.21 -8.08
N ARG A 159 19.09 16.07 -7.44
CA ARG A 159 19.71 15.77 -6.12
C ARG A 159 21.23 15.71 -6.21
N THR A 160 21.77 15.01 -7.20
CA THR A 160 23.23 14.90 -7.39
C THR A 160 23.87 16.23 -7.79
N SER A 161 23.17 17.12 -8.52
CA SER A 161 23.69 18.45 -8.88
C SER A 161 23.73 19.40 -7.70
N SER A 162 22.78 19.31 -6.76
CA SER A 162 22.77 20.10 -5.53
C SER A 162 23.99 19.83 -4.67
N ASP A 163 24.38 18.55 -4.53
CA ASP A 163 25.57 18.19 -3.76
C ASP A 163 26.87 18.70 -4.41
N ARG A 164 26.94 18.69 -5.76
CA ARG A 164 28.07 19.27 -6.51
C ARG A 164 28.14 20.79 -6.36
N GLN A 165 26.99 21.47 -6.38
CA GLN A 165 26.95 22.92 -6.26
C GLN A 165 27.40 23.38 -4.87
N PHE A 166 27.04 22.61 -3.83
CA PHE A 166 27.52 22.88 -2.48
C PHE A 166 29.04 22.71 -2.35
N THR A 167 29.63 21.66 -2.91
CA THR A 167 31.09 21.46 -2.91
C THR A 167 31.82 22.55 -3.69
N ILE A 168 31.32 22.96 -4.87
CA ILE A 168 31.92 24.04 -5.65
C ILE A 168 31.88 25.37 -4.88
N SER A 169 30.79 25.68 -4.17
CA SER A 169 30.69 26.91 -3.39
C SER A 169 31.67 26.95 -2.22
N LEU A 170 31.94 25.81 -1.57
CA LEU A 170 32.95 25.73 -0.51
C LEU A 170 34.35 25.98 -1.05
N PHE A 171 34.70 25.39 -2.21
CA PHE A 171 36.00 25.67 -2.82
C PHE A 171 36.18 27.10 -3.26
N SER A 172 35.13 27.74 -3.79
CA SER A 172 35.20 29.14 -4.22
C SER A 172 35.40 30.10 -3.04
N THR A 173 34.76 29.83 -1.88
CA THR A 173 34.95 30.64 -0.67
C THR A 173 36.38 30.51 -0.10
N VAL A 174 36.96 29.32 -0.12
CA VAL A 174 38.35 29.11 0.31
C VAL A 174 39.34 29.84 -0.60
N ILE A 175 39.17 29.75 -1.91
CA ILE A 175 40.02 30.44 -2.89
C ILE A 175 39.91 31.96 -2.73
N SER A 176 38.68 32.48 -2.54
CA SER A 176 38.49 33.94 -2.36
C SER A 176 39.14 34.44 -1.07
N SER A 177 39.04 33.71 0.04
CA SER A 177 39.69 34.08 1.28
C SER A 177 41.22 34.08 1.18
N LEU A 178 41.79 33.11 0.48
CA LEU A 178 43.22 33.01 0.23
C LEU A 178 43.73 34.20 -0.62
N SER A 179 43.00 34.59 -1.67
CA SER A 179 43.37 35.72 -2.51
C SER A 179 43.37 37.06 -1.76
N VAL A 180 42.43 37.25 -0.84
CA VAL A 180 42.40 38.46 0.02
C VAL A 180 43.61 38.49 0.96
N ILE A 181 43.97 37.34 1.55
CA ILE A 181 45.15 37.24 2.41
C ILE A 181 46.44 37.57 1.64
N VAL A 182 46.61 37.02 0.44
CA VAL A 182 47.76 37.28 -0.41
C VAL A 182 47.84 38.74 -0.80
N ALA A 183 46.73 39.36 -1.19
CA ALA A 183 46.67 40.79 -1.50
C ALA A 183 47.06 41.68 -0.28
N MET A 184 46.62 41.30 0.90
CA MET A 184 46.95 42.02 2.13
C MET A 184 48.44 41.91 2.45
N VAL A 185 49.05 40.72 2.33
CA VAL A 185 50.50 40.52 2.55
C VAL A 185 51.32 41.31 1.55
N LEU A 186 50.97 41.31 0.26
CA LEU A 186 51.66 42.07 -0.77
C LEU A 186 51.55 43.59 -0.53
N SER A 187 50.46 44.07 -0.03
CA SER A 187 50.27 45.47 0.31
C SER A 187 51.13 45.92 1.51
N LEU A 188 51.43 45.02 2.42
CA LEU A 188 52.31 45.28 3.59
C LEU A 188 53.77 45.20 3.25
N THR A 189 54.19 44.38 2.26
CA THR A 189 55.60 44.25 1.85
C THR A 189 56.05 45.32 0.86
N ASN A 190 55.11 46.06 0.24
CA ASN A 190 55.38 47.09 -0.74
C ASN A 190 55.40 48.52 -0.14
N LYS A 191 55.47 48.60 1.18
CA LYS A 191 55.57 49.84 1.93
C LYS A 191 56.93 49.93 2.65
#